data_ab6422a67caff36faf83916d9622c0e4
#
_entry.id   ab6422a67caff36faf83916d9622c0e4
#
_cell.length_a   1.000
_cell.length_b   1.000
_cell.length_c   1.000
_cell.angle_alpha   90.00
_cell.angle_beta   90.00
_cell.angle_gamma   90.00
#
_symmetry.space_group_name_H-M   'P 1'
#
loop_
_entity.id
_entity.type
_entity.pdbx_description
1 polymer ?
#
loop_
_entity_poly.entity_id
_entity_poly.type
_entity_poly.pdbx_seq_one_letter_code
_entity_poly.pdbx_strand_id
1 'polypeptide(L)'
;MKNTSAISIVFISIVIIIIISTFGDASTYVSFSKARDVYESGSMSKFHVVGKLTKDENNIIQGISKSDDKLSFSFQMLAEDGKLERVFFGEPMPPDFLLSEQVVVIGGYENNQFVADDILLKCPSKYTEENIKI
;
A
#
# COMPACT_ATOMS: atom_id res chain seq x y z
N MET A 1 -6.65 -51.43 -6.73
CA MET A 1 -7.07 -50.38 -7.66
C MET A 1 -8.06 -49.38 -7.06
N LYS A 2 -9.02 -49.79 -6.25
CA LYS A 2 -9.99 -48.88 -5.67
C LYS A 2 -9.41 -47.91 -4.65
N ASN A 3 -8.36 -48.28 -3.94
CA ASN A 3 -7.76 -47.48 -2.88
C ASN A 3 -6.78 -46.40 -3.44
N THR A 4 -6.13 -46.66 -4.56
CA THR A 4 -5.23 -45.69 -5.19
C THR A 4 -5.99 -44.47 -5.76
N SER A 5 -7.18 -44.72 -6.33
CA SER A 5 -8.02 -43.62 -6.81
C SER A 5 -8.52 -42.72 -5.67
N ALA A 6 -8.87 -43.30 -4.53
CA ALA A 6 -9.30 -42.54 -3.35
C ALA A 6 -8.15 -41.69 -2.79
N ILE A 7 -6.95 -42.25 -2.72
CA ILE A 7 -5.75 -41.52 -2.26
C ILE A 7 -5.42 -40.34 -3.22
N SER A 8 -5.53 -40.56 -4.53
CA SER A 8 -5.31 -39.50 -5.52
C SER A 8 -6.30 -38.35 -5.41
N ILE A 9 -7.58 -38.66 -5.16
CA ILE A 9 -8.63 -37.65 -4.98
C ILE A 9 -8.36 -36.80 -3.73
N VAL A 10 -7.98 -37.43 -2.61
CA VAL A 10 -7.63 -36.71 -1.38
C VAL A 10 -6.42 -35.83 -1.59
N PHE A 11 -5.39 -36.31 -2.28
CA PHE A 11 -4.20 -35.52 -2.57
C PHE A 11 -4.52 -34.28 -3.42
N ILE A 12 -5.31 -34.47 -4.48
CA ILE A 12 -5.75 -33.36 -5.35
C ILE A 12 -6.57 -32.34 -4.57
N SER A 13 -7.45 -32.78 -3.68
CA SER A 13 -8.25 -31.89 -2.84
C SER A 13 -7.39 -31.05 -1.92
N ILE A 14 -6.35 -31.62 -1.31
CA ILE A 14 -5.41 -30.89 -0.45
C ILE A 14 -4.65 -29.85 -1.26
N VAL A 15 -4.18 -30.19 -2.45
CA VAL A 15 -3.48 -29.25 -3.33
C VAL A 15 -4.37 -28.07 -3.74
N ILE A 16 -5.64 -28.35 -4.07
CA ILE A 16 -6.61 -27.31 -4.41
C ILE A 16 -6.87 -26.38 -3.22
N ILE A 17 -7.01 -26.93 -2.01
CA ILE A 17 -7.21 -26.11 -0.79
C ILE A 17 -5.99 -25.21 -0.54
N ILE A 18 -4.77 -25.74 -0.70
CA ILE A 18 -3.54 -24.94 -0.55
C ILE A 18 -3.50 -23.80 -1.58
N ILE A 19 -3.83 -24.10 -2.84
CA ILE A 19 -3.85 -23.10 -3.91
C ILE A 19 -4.86 -21.99 -3.58
N ILE A 20 -6.09 -22.34 -3.22
CA ILE A 20 -7.14 -21.37 -2.88
C ILE A 20 -6.73 -20.53 -1.65
N SER A 21 -6.12 -21.15 -0.65
CA SER A 21 -5.65 -20.46 0.55
C SER A 21 -4.52 -19.45 0.24
N THR A 22 -3.64 -19.78 -0.70
CA THR A 22 -2.53 -18.92 -1.08
C THR A 22 -2.97 -17.73 -1.93
N PHE A 23 -4.01 -17.88 -2.74
CA PHE A 23 -4.55 -16.77 -3.54
C PHE A 23 -5.35 -15.75 -2.73
N GLY A 24 -5.79 -16.09 -1.52
CA GLY A 24 -6.57 -15.20 -0.67
C GLY A 24 -5.81 -13.99 -0.12
N ASP A 25 -4.49 -14.07 -0.05
CA ASP A 25 -3.63 -13.01 0.50
C ASP A 25 -2.90 -12.19 -0.57
N ALA A 26 -3.25 -12.34 -1.83
CA ALA A 26 -2.70 -11.50 -2.89
C ALA A 26 -3.21 -10.07 -2.70
N SER A 27 -2.42 -9.27 -1.97
CA SER A 27 -2.66 -7.84 -1.83
C SER A 27 -2.65 -7.20 -3.22
N THR A 28 -3.81 -6.68 -3.59
CA THR A 28 -4.02 -6.16 -4.93
C THR A 28 -3.59 -4.70 -4.97
N TYR A 29 -2.71 -4.38 -5.90
CA TYR A 29 -2.41 -2.99 -6.23
C TYR A 29 -3.63 -2.37 -6.90
N VAL A 30 -4.19 -1.34 -6.28
CA VAL A 30 -5.39 -0.66 -6.77
C VAL A 30 -5.23 0.85 -6.64
N SER A 31 -6.07 1.59 -7.36
CA SER A 31 -6.22 3.02 -7.15
C SER A 31 -7.09 3.33 -5.93
N PHE A 32 -7.01 4.56 -5.41
CA PHE A 32 -7.89 5.00 -4.33
C PHE A 32 -9.37 4.91 -4.71
N SER A 33 -9.71 5.18 -5.97
CA SER A 33 -11.09 5.05 -6.46
C SER A 33 -11.61 3.63 -6.29
N LYS A 34 -10.80 2.65 -6.68
CA LYS A 34 -11.16 1.24 -6.58
C LYS A 34 -11.24 0.78 -5.12
N ALA A 35 -10.30 1.20 -4.29
CA ALA A 35 -10.30 0.89 -2.87
C ALA A 35 -11.54 1.48 -2.18
N ARG A 36 -11.94 2.70 -2.53
CA ARG A 36 -13.15 3.34 -2.01
C ARG A 36 -14.42 2.61 -2.45
N ASP A 37 -14.52 2.21 -3.72
CA ASP A 37 -15.66 1.45 -4.22
C ASP A 37 -15.85 0.14 -3.44
N VAL A 38 -14.76 -0.57 -3.17
CA VAL A 38 -14.80 -1.81 -2.38
C VAL A 38 -15.20 -1.53 -0.93
N TYR A 39 -14.72 -0.45 -0.34
CA TYR A 39 -15.11 -0.03 1.00
C TYR A 39 -16.60 0.31 1.07
N GLU A 40 -17.12 1.08 0.11
CA GLU A 40 -18.54 1.44 0.04
C GLU A 40 -19.44 0.22 -0.17
N SER A 41 -18.93 -0.84 -0.79
CA SER A 41 -19.63 -2.12 -0.90
C SER A 41 -19.70 -2.93 0.39
N GLY A 42 -19.07 -2.44 1.48
CA GLY A 42 -19.06 -3.06 2.81
C GLY A 42 -17.87 -3.98 3.08
N SER A 43 -16.89 -4.02 2.19
CA SER A 43 -15.67 -4.83 2.39
C SER A 43 -14.60 -4.03 3.12
N MET A 44 -14.00 -4.60 4.15
CA MET A 44 -12.87 -4.03 4.90
C MET A 44 -11.53 -4.58 4.41
N SER A 45 -11.35 -4.65 3.13
CA SER A 45 -10.12 -5.17 2.52
C SER A 45 -8.98 -4.16 2.62
N LYS A 46 -7.76 -4.67 2.65
CA LYS A 46 -6.54 -3.87 2.58
C LYS A 46 -5.98 -3.87 1.17
N PHE A 47 -5.40 -2.74 0.79
CA PHE A 47 -4.92 -2.50 -0.56
C PHE A 47 -3.52 -1.90 -0.54
N HIS A 48 -2.80 -2.08 -1.63
CA HIS A 48 -1.58 -1.36 -1.95
C HIS A 48 -1.90 -0.25 -2.94
N VAL A 49 -1.75 0.99 -2.55
CA VAL A 49 -1.97 2.14 -3.42
C VAL A 49 -0.66 2.85 -3.67
N VAL A 50 -0.31 3.00 -4.93
CA VAL A 50 0.91 3.65 -5.38
C VAL A 50 0.59 5.10 -5.76
N GLY A 51 1.43 6.02 -5.34
CA GLY A 51 1.26 7.43 -5.68
C GLY A 51 2.52 8.24 -5.40
N LYS A 52 2.36 9.55 -5.53
CA LYS A 52 3.42 10.53 -5.31
C LYS A 52 2.98 11.58 -4.31
N LEU A 53 3.93 12.12 -3.58
CA LEU A 53 3.68 13.28 -2.72
C LEU A 53 3.43 14.51 -3.58
N THR A 54 2.49 15.35 -3.16
CA THR A 54 2.21 16.62 -3.84
C THR A 54 3.27 17.65 -3.47
N LYS A 55 3.78 18.34 -4.47
CA LYS A 55 4.80 19.39 -4.33
C LYS A 55 4.27 20.70 -4.90
N ASP A 56 4.74 21.81 -4.33
CA ASP A 56 4.48 23.13 -4.88
C ASP A 56 5.50 23.49 -6.00
N GLU A 57 5.41 24.72 -6.51
CA GLU A 57 6.31 25.23 -7.55
C GLU A 57 7.78 25.27 -7.10
N ASN A 58 8.04 25.31 -5.79
CA ASN A 58 9.37 25.32 -5.19
C ASN A 58 9.88 23.93 -4.79
N ASN A 59 9.21 22.87 -5.23
CA ASN A 59 9.50 21.47 -4.84
C ASN A 59 9.30 21.17 -3.35
N ILE A 60 8.54 21.99 -2.65
CA ILE A 60 8.20 21.77 -1.24
C ILE A 60 6.97 20.88 -1.15
N ILE A 61 7.06 19.81 -0.37
CA ILE A 61 5.96 18.86 -0.21
C ILE A 61 4.83 19.52 0.56
N GLN A 62 3.63 19.43 0.00
CA GLN A 62 2.40 20.00 0.55
C GLN A 62 1.55 18.94 1.24
N GLY A 63 0.66 19.41 2.11
CA GLY A 63 -0.37 18.56 2.69
C GLY A 63 0.09 17.63 3.80
N ILE A 64 1.25 17.85 4.40
CA ILE A 64 1.71 17.08 5.56
C ILE A 64 1.23 17.71 6.85
N SER A 65 0.65 16.89 7.72
CA SER A 65 0.22 17.28 9.06
C SER A 65 0.74 16.26 10.08
N LYS A 66 1.55 16.70 11.01
CA LYS A 66 2.07 15.87 12.10
C LYS A 66 1.20 16.06 13.34
N SER A 67 1.06 15.00 14.14
CA SER A 67 0.47 15.10 15.47
C SER A 67 1.37 15.91 16.42
N ASP A 68 0.79 16.43 17.50
CA ASP A 68 1.53 17.24 18.49
C ASP A 68 2.68 16.45 19.13
N ASP A 69 2.49 15.16 19.37
CA ASP A 69 3.49 14.25 19.92
C ASP A 69 4.47 13.71 18.87
N LYS A 70 4.23 14.00 17.58
CA LYS A 70 5.02 13.53 16.43
C LYS A 70 5.08 12.01 16.28
N LEU A 71 4.17 11.28 16.92
CA LEU A 71 4.08 9.81 16.84
C LEU A 71 3.21 9.33 15.69
N SER A 72 2.48 10.25 15.05
CA SER A 72 1.69 9.96 13.85
C SER A 72 1.70 11.15 12.91
N PHE A 73 1.34 10.93 11.66
CA PHE A 73 1.19 12.02 10.69
C PHE A 73 0.18 11.64 9.61
N SER A 74 -0.32 12.64 8.92
CA SER A 74 -1.12 12.49 7.72
C SER A 74 -0.50 13.26 6.56
N PHE A 75 -0.73 12.79 5.37
CA PHE A 75 -0.19 13.41 4.16
C PHE A 75 -1.16 13.27 2.99
N GLN A 76 -1.02 14.15 2.01
CA GLN A 76 -1.74 14.03 0.76
C GLN A 76 -0.89 13.27 -0.26
N MET A 77 -1.54 12.37 -0.97
CA MET A 77 -0.92 11.54 -1.98
C MET A 77 -1.73 11.62 -3.27
N LEU A 78 -1.03 11.83 -4.37
CA LEU A 78 -1.60 11.79 -5.71
C LEU A 78 -1.42 10.40 -6.28
N ALA A 79 -2.50 9.67 -6.44
CA ALA A 79 -2.49 8.34 -7.03
C ALA A 79 -2.31 8.39 -8.55
N GLU A 80 -1.99 7.25 -9.15
CA GLU A 80 -1.79 7.14 -10.60
C GLU A 80 -3.04 7.49 -11.42
N ASP A 81 -4.23 7.33 -10.85
CA ASP A 81 -5.50 7.73 -11.48
C ASP A 81 -5.79 9.24 -11.42
N GLY A 82 -4.88 10.03 -10.86
CA GLY A 82 -5.03 11.47 -10.71
C GLY A 82 -5.83 11.92 -9.50
N LYS A 83 -6.28 11.01 -8.65
CA LYS A 83 -7.00 11.35 -7.40
C LYS A 83 -6.04 11.71 -6.28
N LEU A 84 -6.36 12.81 -5.59
CA LEU A 84 -5.74 13.22 -4.34
C LEU A 84 -6.49 12.59 -3.17
N GLU A 85 -5.77 11.92 -2.31
CA GLU A 85 -6.34 11.33 -1.09
C GLU A 85 -5.45 11.65 0.11
N ARG A 86 -6.08 11.92 1.24
CA ARG A 86 -5.36 12.10 2.51
C ARG A 86 -5.21 10.74 3.17
N VAL A 87 -3.96 10.42 3.51
CA VAL A 87 -3.59 9.16 4.15
C VAL A 87 -3.14 9.45 5.57
N PHE A 88 -3.68 8.72 6.52
CA PHE A 88 -3.23 8.74 7.91
C PHE A 88 -2.30 7.56 8.17
N PHE A 89 -1.21 7.81 8.88
CA PHE A 89 -0.26 6.79 9.31
C PHE A 89 0.02 6.95 10.80
N GLY A 90 -0.25 5.91 11.56
CA GLY A 90 -0.19 5.90 13.03
C GLY A 90 1.21 5.70 13.62
N GLU A 91 2.25 5.97 12.85
CA GLU A 91 3.63 5.89 13.30
C GLU A 91 4.39 7.17 12.91
N PRO A 92 5.57 7.41 13.50
CA PRO A 92 6.39 8.57 13.16
C PRO A 92 6.79 8.58 11.67
N MET A 93 6.94 9.78 11.12
CA MET A 93 7.38 9.94 9.73
C MET A 93 8.77 9.32 9.53
N PRO A 94 8.92 8.42 8.54
CA PRO A 94 10.23 7.89 8.19
C PRO A 94 11.20 8.99 7.75
N PRO A 95 12.51 8.88 8.05
CA PRO A 95 13.48 9.93 7.70
C PRO A 95 13.55 10.25 6.21
N ASP A 96 13.40 9.23 5.35
CA ASP A 96 13.51 9.39 3.91
C ASP A 96 12.17 9.70 3.22
N PHE A 97 11.10 9.90 4.00
CA PHE A 97 9.76 10.12 3.45
C PHE A 97 9.70 11.31 2.49
N LEU A 98 10.30 12.43 2.88
CA LEU A 98 10.30 13.65 2.07
C LEU A 98 11.18 13.57 0.81
N LEU A 99 12.08 12.59 0.76
CA LEU A 99 13.00 12.37 -0.37
C LEU A 99 12.44 11.34 -1.37
N SER A 100 11.33 10.68 -1.05
CA SER A 100 10.77 9.64 -1.90
C SER A 100 10.16 10.20 -3.17
N GLU A 101 10.43 9.57 -4.29
CA GLU A 101 9.77 9.85 -5.57
C GLU A 101 8.39 9.22 -5.66
N GLN A 102 8.25 8.07 -5.06
CA GLN A 102 7.03 7.28 -5.09
C GLN A 102 6.78 6.66 -3.71
N VAL A 103 5.53 6.67 -3.30
CA VAL A 103 5.09 6.11 -2.02
C VAL A 103 4.05 5.04 -2.29
N VAL A 104 4.21 3.88 -1.68
CA VAL A 104 3.20 2.84 -1.66
C VAL A 104 2.63 2.75 -0.26
N VAL A 105 1.34 3.00 -0.13
CA VAL A 105 0.64 2.87 1.14
C VAL A 105 -0.11 1.54 1.17
N ILE A 106 0.02 0.83 2.27
CA ILE A 106 -0.63 -0.45 2.51
C ILE A 106 -1.63 -0.25 3.63
N GLY A 107 -2.90 -0.34 3.31
CA GLY A 107 -3.95 -0.13 4.29
C GLY A 107 -5.33 -0.16 3.67
N GLY A 108 -6.29 0.40 4.36
CA GLY A 108 -7.69 0.43 3.93
C GLY A 108 -8.42 1.65 4.45
N TYR A 109 -9.69 1.74 4.12
CA TYR A 109 -10.56 2.81 4.62
C TYR A 109 -11.12 2.47 5.99
N GLU A 110 -11.05 3.44 6.89
CA GLU A 110 -11.69 3.42 8.19
C GLU A 110 -12.37 4.78 8.40
N ASN A 111 -13.65 4.81 8.72
CA ASN A 111 -14.42 6.05 8.94
C ASN A 111 -14.25 7.08 7.80
N ASN A 112 -14.35 6.64 6.55
CA ASN A 112 -14.15 7.46 5.35
C ASN A 112 -12.73 8.04 5.17
N GLN A 113 -11.75 7.57 5.93
CA GLN A 113 -10.36 7.99 5.82
C GLN A 113 -9.49 6.79 5.45
N PHE A 114 -8.53 7.00 4.55
CA PHE A 114 -7.55 5.96 4.25
C PHE A 114 -6.51 5.90 5.37
N VAL A 115 -6.43 4.76 6.03
CA VAL A 115 -5.47 4.49 7.11
C VAL A 115 -4.43 3.52 6.62
N ALA A 116 -3.17 3.95 6.56
CA ALA A 116 -2.06 3.09 6.21
C ALA A 116 -1.57 2.31 7.43
N ASP A 117 -1.37 1.02 7.25
CA ASP A 117 -0.70 0.14 8.23
C ASP A 117 0.81 0.15 8.03
N ASP A 118 1.24 0.35 6.78
CA ASP A 118 2.64 0.41 6.40
C ASP A 118 2.84 1.32 5.19
N ILE A 119 4.04 1.83 5.05
CA ILE A 119 4.44 2.72 3.95
C ILE A 119 5.76 2.22 3.37
N LEU A 120 5.78 2.00 2.07
CA LEU A 120 6.98 1.68 1.33
C LEU A 120 7.43 2.90 0.53
N LEU A 121 8.69 3.25 0.64
CA LEU A 121 9.26 4.41 -0.02
C LEU A 121 10.17 3.97 -1.16
N LYS A 122 10.00 4.60 -2.30
CA LYS A 122 10.91 4.43 -3.43
C LYS A 122 11.72 5.71 -3.60
N CYS A 123 13.01 5.63 -3.25
CA CYS A 123 13.94 6.74 -3.41
C CYS A 123 14.48 6.79 -4.84
N PRO A 124 14.88 7.99 -5.33
CA PRO A 124 15.46 8.11 -6.67
C PRO A 124 16.75 7.31 -6.80
N SER A 125 16.84 6.49 -7.85
CA SER A 125 18.02 5.67 -8.12
C SER A 125 19.26 6.50 -8.47
N LYS A 126 19.09 7.75 -8.87
CA LYS A 126 20.19 8.70 -9.13
C LYS A 126 21.04 9.02 -7.90
N TYR A 127 20.48 8.87 -6.71
CA TYR A 127 21.18 9.12 -5.47
C TYR A 127 22.28 8.09 -5.18
N THR A 128 22.10 6.88 -5.64
CA THR A 128 23.04 5.77 -5.45
C THR A 128 24.25 5.89 -6.39
N GLU A 129 24.06 6.46 -7.58
CA GLU A 129 25.15 6.65 -8.55
C GLU A 129 26.12 7.76 -8.15
N GLU A 130 25.64 8.83 -7.52
CA GLU A 130 26.49 9.91 -7.01
C GLU A 130 27.39 9.45 -5.86
N ASN A 131 26.92 8.53 -5.05
CA ASN A 131 27.69 7.95 -3.95
C ASN A 131 28.76 6.94 -4.41
N ILE A 132 28.62 6.40 -5.62
CA ILE A 132 29.56 5.41 -6.20
C ILE A 132 30.69 6.10 -6.96
N LYS A 133 30.53 7.35 -7.35
CA LYS A 133 31.53 8.13 -8.13
C LYS A 133 32.59 8.82 -7.26
N ILE A 134 32.58 8.60 -5.97
CA ILE A 134 33.59 9.06 -5.07
C ILE A 134 34.69 8.00 -4.95
#